data_d86ce7a122645d02ee3e06be2e0d05c4
#
_entry.id   d86ce7a122645d02ee3e06be2e0d05c4
#
_cell.length_a   1.000
_cell.length_b   1.000
_cell.length_c   1.000
_cell.angle_alpha   90.00
_cell.angle_beta   90.00
_cell.angle_gamma   90.00
#
_symmetry.space_group_name_H-M   'P 1'
#
loop_
_entity.id
_entity.type
_entity.pdbx_description
1 polymer ?
#
loop_
_entity_poly.entity_id
_entity_poly.type
_entity_poly.pdbx_seq_one_letter_code
_entity_poly.pdbx_strand_id
1 'polypeptide(L)'
;MKYSEALTHFKRKNFYQNKMTHKPLHNFHIPVMGLAYTIDSPIRVAQYGISSVISIIDDEILEKMKDFYNRKFNLDYLGISTKTEDYRAKRITAYLDMVDDIVNEKFETFKQEITKNKEALKNFMAILPNTSDLKNGLQNLINQKDSLGSSIKNFIESNLTPGSIDVNIMTKVDKDNYKKDEQLPVMFNDAHASLRGFAQSKLSSSMVLSAGMNPRLYSYIEEFDDFFPDQNGMLKKKIILKVSDFRSAMIQGNFLAKKGLWISEYRIESGLNCGGHAFATEGMLLGPIMEEFKQKKNELIQSAHALMIAALEQKGKHSVSEPLEIKITVQGGVGTSEEHEFLLENYHVDSVGWGSPFLLVPEATSVDTETRNLLLKSKEKDFYLSNISPLGVPFNTVRGTSNELLKHQKEAAGRYGSSCPKKLLALSKEFSPQGTCTASKKYQDIKLKELQANVELSAEEVNRRKAQITDKACLCVGLVNSAYMEQNLEIKGEKQGVVICPGPNLAFFDKEVSLSEMVKHIYGNANVLPDNQRPNMFINELKMYVDYLKKEIANSSAQITHAQTKKWNAFKKNVLEGIEYYNHLFHTSNFFKSGLKTIDLQLQEYKLMLTAIEVPQVEK
;
A
#
# COMPACT_ATOMS: atom_id res chain seq x y z
N MET A 1 -23.17 5.81 36.12
CA MET A 1 -22.07 6.19 35.20
C MET A 1 -20.72 5.52 35.51
N LYS A 2 -20.19 5.57 36.75
CA LYS A 2 -18.84 4.99 37.07
C LYS A 2 -18.72 3.45 36.95
N TYR A 3 -19.77 2.67 37.14
CA TYR A 3 -19.75 1.20 37.04
C TYR A 3 -19.71 0.69 35.59
N SER A 4 -20.30 1.42 34.66
CA SER A 4 -20.31 1.08 33.21
C SER A 4 -18.93 1.33 32.56
N GLU A 5 -18.23 2.38 32.95
CA GLU A 5 -16.88 2.72 32.45
C GLU A 5 -15.82 1.73 32.97
N ALA A 6 -15.90 1.28 34.21
CA ALA A 6 -14.97 0.30 34.77
C ALA A 6 -15.12 -1.09 34.14
N LEU A 7 -16.34 -1.54 33.84
CA LEU A 7 -16.63 -2.81 33.17
C LEU A 7 -16.19 -2.77 31.69
N THR A 8 -16.36 -1.63 31.03
CA THR A 8 -15.90 -1.42 29.65
C THR A 8 -14.37 -1.41 29.57
N HIS A 9 -13.72 -0.78 30.56
CA HIS A 9 -12.25 -0.71 30.62
C HIS A 9 -11.62 -2.06 30.97
N PHE A 10 -12.24 -2.84 31.87
CA PHE A 10 -11.78 -4.20 32.26
C PHE A 10 -11.97 -5.20 31.11
N LYS A 11 -13.13 -5.17 30.42
CA LYS A 11 -13.37 -5.98 29.21
C LYS A 11 -12.41 -5.61 28.06
N ARG A 12 -12.12 -4.31 27.88
CA ARG A 12 -11.15 -3.82 26.89
C ARG A 12 -9.73 -4.30 27.21
N LYS A 13 -9.29 -4.24 28.47
CA LYS A 13 -7.94 -4.66 28.87
C LYS A 13 -7.70 -6.16 28.61
N ASN A 14 -8.69 -7.00 28.91
CA ASN A 14 -8.61 -8.45 28.61
C ASN A 14 -8.71 -8.75 27.11
N PHE A 15 -9.46 -7.94 26.34
CA PHE A 15 -9.56 -8.08 24.89
C PHE A 15 -8.21 -7.77 24.19
N TYR A 16 -7.52 -6.71 24.61
CA TYR A 16 -6.21 -6.36 24.07
C TYR A 16 -5.12 -7.36 24.48
N GLN A 17 -5.13 -7.90 25.68
CA GLN A 17 -4.19 -8.94 26.10
C GLN A 17 -4.34 -10.24 25.30
N ASN A 18 -5.56 -10.66 24.99
CA ASN A 18 -5.82 -11.82 24.13
C ASN A 18 -5.46 -11.56 22.64
N LYS A 19 -5.57 -10.31 22.15
CA LYS A 19 -5.30 -9.96 20.76
C LYS A 19 -3.82 -10.13 20.36
N MET A 20 -2.90 -10.16 21.32
CA MET A 20 -1.47 -10.15 21.07
C MET A 20 -0.82 -11.53 20.87
N THR A 21 -1.56 -12.61 21.13
CA THR A 21 -1.03 -13.99 21.06
C THR A 21 -1.58 -14.83 19.89
N HIS A 22 -2.56 -14.32 19.15
CA HIS A 22 -3.19 -15.08 18.07
C HIS A 22 -2.58 -14.78 16.71
N LYS A 23 -2.28 -15.85 15.94
CA LYS A 23 -1.95 -15.74 14.52
C LYS A 23 -3.09 -15.09 13.76
N PRO A 24 -2.81 -14.26 12.73
CA PRO A 24 -3.85 -13.75 11.84
C PRO A 24 -4.69 -14.89 11.26
N LEU A 25 -6.00 -14.68 11.12
CA LEU A 25 -6.90 -15.69 10.54
C LEU A 25 -6.62 -15.94 9.06
N HIS A 26 -6.16 -14.91 8.38
CA HIS A 26 -5.81 -14.96 6.95
C HIS A 26 -4.32 -14.74 6.75
N ASN A 27 -3.75 -15.43 5.76
CA ASN A 27 -2.39 -15.26 5.28
C ASN A 27 -2.30 -14.31 4.07
N PHE A 28 -3.33 -13.49 3.87
CA PHE A 28 -3.32 -12.34 2.98
C PHE A 28 -3.76 -11.07 3.72
N HIS A 29 -3.44 -9.93 3.14
CA HIS A 29 -3.92 -8.62 3.61
C HIS A 29 -4.28 -7.73 2.43
N ILE A 30 -5.13 -6.71 2.67
CA ILE A 30 -5.45 -5.67 1.70
C ILE A 30 -4.49 -4.50 1.95
N PRO A 31 -3.51 -4.26 1.05
CA PRO A 31 -2.57 -3.15 1.20
C PRO A 31 -3.27 -1.81 0.97
N VAL A 32 -2.59 -0.71 1.34
CA VAL A 32 -3.07 0.62 1.01
C VAL A 32 -3.17 0.80 -0.51
N MET A 33 -4.29 1.35 -0.97
CA MET A 33 -4.51 1.64 -2.39
C MET A 33 -4.88 3.11 -2.58
N GLY A 34 -4.08 3.82 -3.37
CA GLY A 34 -4.20 5.27 -3.55
C GLY A 34 -4.18 6.05 -2.22
N LEU A 35 -4.98 7.09 -2.13
CA LEU A 35 -5.17 7.85 -0.88
C LEU A 35 -6.47 7.47 -0.15
N ALA A 36 -7.47 6.93 -0.86
CA ALA A 36 -8.78 6.73 -0.27
C ALA A 36 -9.51 5.44 -0.66
N TYR A 37 -8.96 4.61 -1.55
CA TYR A 37 -9.66 3.39 -1.96
C TYR A 37 -9.83 2.38 -0.81
N THR A 38 -8.92 2.40 0.16
CA THR A 38 -9.00 1.56 1.37
C THR A 38 -9.28 2.37 2.65
N ILE A 39 -9.81 3.58 2.52
CA ILE A 39 -9.99 4.50 3.65
C ILE A 39 -10.87 3.90 4.74
N ASP A 40 -11.87 3.16 4.37
CA ASP A 40 -12.86 2.53 5.25
C ASP A 40 -12.84 0.98 5.17
N SER A 41 -11.85 0.40 4.51
CA SER A 41 -11.72 -1.06 4.40
C SER A 41 -11.76 -1.78 5.75
N PRO A 42 -11.10 -1.32 6.84
CA PRO A 42 -11.23 -1.98 8.13
C PRO A 42 -12.68 -2.07 8.63
N ILE A 43 -13.49 -1.02 8.45
CA ILE A 43 -14.92 -1.03 8.82
C ILE A 43 -15.69 -2.09 8.02
N ARG A 44 -15.24 -2.40 6.80
CA ARG A 44 -15.90 -3.33 5.88
C ARG A 44 -15.49 -4.78 6.11
N VAL A 45 -14.20 -5.06 6.38
CA VAL A 45 -13.64 -6.42 6.30
C VAL A 45 -13.03 -6.95 7.60
N ALA A 46 -12.68 -6.09 8.58
CA ALA A 46 -11.96 -6.53 9.78
C ALA A 46 -12.75 -7.54 10.62
N GLN A 47 -14.08 -7.48 10.62
CA GLN A 47 -14.93 -8.44 11.34
C GLN A 47 -14.72 -9.89 10.88
N TYR A 48 -14.25 -10.09 9.65
CA TYR A 48 -13.94 -11.41 9.09
C TYR A 48 -12.49 -11.87 9.36
N GLY A 49 -11.71 -11.08 10.11
CA GLY A 49 -10.28 -11.35 10.36
C GLY A 49 -9.35 -10.86 9.26
N ILE A 50 -9.84 -10.13 8.27
CA ILE A 50 -9.06 -9.62 7.14
C ILE A 50 -8.39 -8.29 7.53
N SER A 51 -7.05 -8.26 7.49
CA SER A 51 -6.27 -7.05 7.77
C SER A 51 -6.25 -6.10 6.57
N SER A 52 -6.32 -4.80 6.82
CA SER A 52 -6.28 -3.77 5.78
C SER A 52 -5.62 -2.48 6.25
N VAL A 53 -5.22 -1.63 5.29
CA VAL A 53 -4.37 -0.45 5.56
C VAL A 53 -5.07 0.84 5.12
N ILE A 54 -5.19 1.80 6.02
CA ILE A 54 -5.73 3.15 5.78
C ILE A 54 -4.60 4.13 5.46
N SER A 55 -4.71 4.92 4.38
CA SER A 55 -3.81 6.06 4.17
C SER A 55 -4.27 7.26 5.00
N ILE A 56 -3.38 7.80 5.84
CA ILE A 56 -3.74 8.86 6.81
C ILE A 56 -3.12 10.23 6.51
N ILE A 57 -2.51 10.41 5.34
CA ILE A 57 -1.84 11.67 5.00
C ILE A 57 -2.80 12.83 4.70
N ASP A 58 -4.02 12.54 4.26
CA ASP A 58 -5.05 13.53 3.90
C ASP A 58 -6.10 13.63 5.01
N ASP A 59 -5.87 14.56 5.95
CA ASP A 59 -6.76 14.78 7.09
C ASP A 59 -8.16 15.29 6.71
N GLU A 60 -8.31 15.92 5.53
CA GLU A 60 -9.61 16.43 5.08
C GLU A 60 -10.59 15.29 4.76
N ILE A 61 -10.12 14.26 4.04
CA ILE A 61 -11.00 13.11 3.76
C ILE A 61 -11.29 12.33 5.05
N LEU A 62 -10.32 12.19 5.96
CA LEU A 62 -10.56 11.53 7.25
C LEU A 62 -11.65 12.24 8.05
N GLU A 63 -11.64 13.58 8.11
CA GLU A 63 -12.68 14.35 8.79
C GLU A 63 -14.07 14.16 8.14
N LYS A 64 -14.13 14.17 6.80
CA LYS A 64 -15.39 13.94 6.08
C LYS A 64 -15.92 12.51 6.24
N MET A 65 -15.04 11.52 6.22
CA MET A 65 -15.41 10.13 6.46
C MET A 65 -15.85 9.91 7.91
N LYS A 66 -15.25 10.62 8.87
CA LYS A 66 -15.70 10.62 10.27
C LYS A 66 -17.14 11.16 10.38
N ASP A 67 -17.43 12.30 9.77
CA ASP A 67 -18.80 12.86 9.73
C ASP A 67 -19.78 11.87 9.08
N PHE A 68 -19.41 11.28 7.94
CA PHE A 68 -20.25 10.30 7.23
C PHE A 68 -20.56 9.07 8.11
N TYR A 69 -19.54 8.48 8.72
CA TYR A 69 -19.73 7.27 9.53
C TYR A 69 -20.43 7.56 10.85
N ASN A 70 -20.18 8.70 11.51
CA ASN A 70 -20.92 9.09 12.71
C ASN A 70 -22.40 9.21 12.41
N ARG A 71 -22.79 9.84 11.29
CA ARG A 71 -24.21 9.88 10.87
C ARG A 71 -24.76 8.48 10.55
N LYS A 72 -24.01 7.64 9.86
CA LYS A 72 -24.43 6.29 9.46
C LYS A 72 -24.67 5.37 10.66
N PHE A 73 -23.89 5.52 11.73
CA PHE A 73 -23.98 4.72 12.95
C PHE A 73 -24.69 5.45 14.12
N ASN A 74 -25.30 6.60 13.85
CA ASN A 74 -25.97 7.45 14.85
C ASN A 74 -25.07 7.80 16.05
N LEU A 75 -23.81 8.10 15.77
CA LEU A 75 -22.82 8.55 16.75
C LEU A 75 -22.76 10.09 16.79
N ASP A 76 -22.39 10.65 17.92
CA ASP A 76 -22.19 12.09 18.07
C ASP A 76 -21.01 12.56 17.21
N TYR A 77 -21.24 13.56 16.36
CA TYR A 77 -20.21 14.17 15.55
C TYR A 77 -19.76 15.51 16.11
N LEU A 78 -18.50 15.60 16.47
CA LEU A 78 -17.82 16.85 16.79
C LEU A 78 -16.77 17.14 15.70
N GLY A 79 -17.05 18.14 14.85
CA GLY A 79 -16.17 18.56 13.78
C GLY A 79 -14.90 19.26 14.30
N ILE A 80 -13.74 18.92 13.71
CA ILE A 80 -12.45 19.54 14.03
C ILE A 80 -12.12 20.59 12.98
N SER A 81 -12.24 21.86 13.35
CA SER A 81 -11.93 22.99 12.47
C SER A 81 -10.44 23.11 12.18
N THR A 82 -10.09 23.58 10.97
CA THR A 82 -8.69 23.94 10.62
C THR A 82 -8.12 25.09 11.46
N LYS A 83 -8.94 25.78 12.25
CA LYS A 83 -8.50 26.80 13.23
C LYS A 83 -8.05 26.17 14.56
N THR A 84 -8.40 24.92 14.80
CA THR A 84 -7.96 24.19 16.00
C THR A 84 -6.46 23.94 15.91
N GLU A 85 -5.75 24.20 17.00
CA GLU A 85 -4.33 23.88 17.07
C GLU A 85 -4.12 22.38 16.82
N ASP A 86 -3.11 22.04 16.01
CA ASP A 86 -2.80 20.67 15.59
C ASP A 86 -3.99 19.90 15.01
N TYR A 87 -4.87 20.60 14.31
CA TYR A 87 -6.11 20.04 13.77
C TYR A 87 -5.88 18.77 12.92
N ARG A 88 -4.75 18.69 12.21
CA ARG A 88 -4.44 17.56 11.34
C ARG A 88 -4.25 16.26 12.15
N ALA A 89 -3.37 16.27 13.16
CA ALA A 89 -3.18 15.11 14.03
C ALA A 89 -4.48 14.75 14.76
N LYS A 90 -5.20 15.74 15.28
CA LYS A 90 -6.49 15.54 15.99
C LYS A 90 -7.56 14.89 15.10
N ARG A 91 -7.67 15.30 13.82
CA ARG A 91 -8.59 14.67 12.85
C ARG A 91 -8.23 13.22 12.61
N ILE A 92 -6.93 12.93 12.44
CA ILE A 92 -6.43 11.58 12.23
C ILE A 92 -6.71 10.71 13.45
N THR A 93 -6.36 11.17 14.65
CA THR A 93 -6.65 10.46 15.92
C THR A 93 -8.15 10.15 16.05
N ALA A 94 -8.99 11.17 15.88
CA ALA A 94 -10.44 11.02 16.04
C ALA A 94 -11.05 10.05 15.01
N TYR A 95 -10.55 10.06 13.76
CA TYR A 95 -11.00 9.12 12.74
C TYR A 95 -10.59 7.68 13.08
N LEU A 96 -9.34 7.46 13.46
CA LEU A 96 -8.84 6.13 13.81
C LEU A 96 -9.54 5.55 15.04
N ASP A 97 -9.82 6.39 16.04
CA ASP A 97 -10.56 5.99 17.23
C ASP A 97 -12.00 5.59 16.90
N MET A 98 -12.67 6.35 16.04
CA MET A 98 -14.00 6.01 15.54
C MET A 98 -13.98 4.68 14.76
N VAL A 99 -13.00 4.48 13.87
CA VAL A 99 -12.87 3.22 13.11
C VAL A 99 -12.69 2.03 14.04
N ASP A 100 -11.87 2.18 15.10
CA ASP A 100 -11.66 1.12 16.10
C ASP A 100 -12.97 0.78 16.83
N ASP A 101 -13.75 1.79 17.25
CA ASP A 101 -15.04 1.59 17.91
C ASP A 101 -16.03 0.84 17.02
N ILE A 102 -16.20 1.29 15.78
CA ILE A 102 -17.12 0.65 14.83
C ILE A 102 -16.67 -0.78 14.50
N VAL A 103 -15.38 -1.01 14.29
CA VAL A 103 -14.87 -2.36 14.02
C VAL A 103 -15.11 -3.30 15.19
N ASN A 104 -14.86 -2.85 16.41
CA ASN A 104 -15.10 -3.66 17.61
C ASN A 104 -16.59 -3.99 17.79
N GLU A 105 -17.50 -3.03 17.58
CA GLU A 105 -18.95 -3.26 17.67
C GLU A 105 -19.43 -4.25 16.61
N LYS A 106 -19.01 -4.05 15.34
CA LYS A 106 -19.34 -4.97 14.25
C LYS A 106 -18.78 -6.37 14.48
N PHE A 107 -17.59 -6.47 15.02
CA PHE A 107 -16.95 -7.76 15.32
C PHE A 107 -17.71 -8.53 16.41
N GLU A 108 -18.13 -7.85 17.49
CA GLU A 108 -18.95 -8.48 18.53
C GLU A 108 -20.33 -8.93 17.99
N THR A 109 -20.96 -8.10 17.16
CA THR A 109 -22.21 -8.46 16.47
C THR A 109 -22.02 -9.68 15.57
N PHE A 110 -20.94 -9.70 14.79
CA PHE A 110 -20.60 -10.81 13.91
C PHE A 110 -20.36 -12.13 14.69
N LYS A 111 -19.62 -12.09 15.80
CA LYS A 111 -19.44 -13.27 16.66
C LYS A 111 -20.80 -13.81 17.16
N GLN A 112 -21.69 -12.92 17.58
CA GLN A 112 -23.02 -13.33 18.01
C GLN A 112 -23.85 -13.95 16.88
N GLU A 113 -23.72 -13.43 15.66
CA GLU A 113 -24.42 -13.96 14.50
C GLU A 113 -23.95 -15.38 14.17
N ILE A 114 -22.64 -15.59 14.01
CA ILE A 114 -22.09 -16.92 13.64
C ILE A 114 -22.25 -17.95 14.74
N THR A 115 -22.45 -17.54 16.00
CA THR A 115 -22.75 -18.46 17.11
C THR A 115 -24.22 -18.86 17.19
N LYS A 116 -25.13 -18.12 16.56
CA LYS A 116 -26.58 -18.38 16.60
C LYS A 116 -27.13 -18.91 15.28
N ASN A 117 -26.46 -18.66 14.18
CA ASN A 117 -26.91 -18.95 12.82
C ASN A 117 -25.94 -19.91 12.11
N LYS A 118 -26.41 -21.13 11.84
CA LYS A 118 -25.62 -22.19 11.16
C LYS A 118 -25.17 -21.79 9.76
N GLU A 119 -26.02 -21.08 9.00
CA GLU A 119 -25.68 -20.66 7.63
C GLU A 119 -24.62 -19.57 7.66
N ALA A 120 -24.73 -18.59 8.59
CA ALA A 120 -23.70 -17.58 8.80
C ALA A 120 -22.36 -18.21 9.18
N LEU A 121 -22.35 -19.19 10.09
CA LEU A 121 -21.14 -19.94 10.44
C LEU A 121 -20.55 -20.66 9.25
N LYS A 122 -21.35 -21.35 8.46
CA LYS A 122 -20.91 -22.07 7.25
C LYS A 122 -20.30 -21.11 6.23
N ASN A 123 -20.94 -19.96 6.00
CA ASN A 123 -20.46 -18.92 5.09
C ASN A 123 -19.12 -18.33 5.55
N PHE A 124 -18.99 -18.09 6.87
CA PHE A 124 -17.72 -17.66 7.44
C PHE A 124 -16.62 -18.71 7.27
N MET A 125 -16.89 -19.98 7.59
CA MET A 125 -15.92 -21.06 7.41
C MET A 125 -15.48 -21.23 5.95
N ALA A 126 -16.35 -20.91 4.97
CA ALA A 126 -16.04 -21.02 3.55
C ALA A 126 -15.00 -19.99 3.06
N ILE A 127 -14.80 -18.90 3.79
CA ILE A 127 -13.79 -17.87 3.48
C ILE A 127 -12.49 -18.03 4.29
N LEU A 128 -12.41 -19.01 5.20
CA LEU A 128 -11.17 -19.29 5.93
C LEU A 128 -10.23 -20.16 5.09
N PRO A 129 -8.90 -20.01 5.25
CA PRO A 129 -7.92 -20.89 4.61
C PRO A 129 -8.21 -22.37 4.93
N ASN A 130 -7.93 -23.26 4.00
CA ASN A 130 -8.11 -24.70 4.23
C ASN A 130 -7.19 -25.24 5.34
N THR A 131 -6.04 -24.60 5.54
CA THR A 131 -5.05 -24.91 6.59
C THR A 131 -5.35 -24.22 7.92
N SER A 132 -6.46 -23.48 8.05
CA SER A 132 -6.79 -22.73 9.26
C SER A 132 -7.13 -23.64 10.43
N ASP A 133 -6.40 -23.48 11.55
CA ASP A 133 -6.70 -24.17 12.82
C ASP A 133 -8.12 -23.86 13.32
N LEU A 134 -8.56 -22.63 13.12
CA LEU A 134 -9.94 -22.21 13.46
C LEU A 134 -10.97 -22.98 12.64
N LYS A 135 -10.78 -23.09 11.32
CA LYS A 135 -11.69 -23.85 10.42
C LYS A 135 -11.75 -25.32 10.82
N ASN A 136 -10.59 -25.94 11.03
CA ASN A 136 -10.47 -27.34 11.40
C ASN A 136 -11.09 -27.61 12.78
N GLY A 137 -10.85 -26.75 13.76
CA GLY A 137 -11.45 -26.86 15.09
C GLY A 137 -12.98 -26.74 15.06
N LEU A 138 -13.52 -25.77 14.31
CA LEU A 138 -14.97 -25.62 14.13
C LEU A 138 -15.58 -26.84 13.42
N GLN A 139 -14.93 -27.38 12.39
CA GLN A 139 -15.41 -28.57 11.68
C GLN A 139 -15.47 -29.79 12.60
N ASN A 140 -14.45 -29.98 13.46
CA ASN A 140 -14.43 -31.09 14.44
C ASN A 140 -15.57 -30.98 15.45
N LEU A 141 -15.83 -29.75 15.99
CA LEU A 141 -16.94 -29.54 16.90
C LEU A 141 -18.32 -29.81 16.26
N ILE A 142 -18.51 -29.38 15.01
CA ILE A 142 -19.73 -29.63 14.23
C ILE A 142 -19.93 -31.15 14.03
N ASN A 143 -18.88 -31.89 13.70
CA ASN A 143 -18.91 -33.31 13.48
C ASN A 143 -19.24 -34.11 14.76
N GLN A 144 -18.89 -33.59 15.94
CA GLN A 144 -19.26 -34.15 17.25
C GLN A 144 -20.72 -33.87 17.65
N LYS A 145 -21.56 -33.38 16.74
CA LYS A 145 -22.98 -33.01 16.93
C LYS A 145 -23.20 -31.83 17.92
N ASP A 146 -22.18 -31.10 18.26
CA ASP A 146 -22.31 -29.85 19.04
C ASP A 146 -22.70 -28.70 18.11
N SER A 147 -23.87 -28.83 17.48
CA SER A 147 -24.36 -27.81 16.54
C SER A 147 -24.81 -26.56 17.28
N LEU A 148 -24.00 -25.49 17.23
CA LEU A 148 -24.24 -24.19 17.88
C LEU A 148 -24.36 -24.26 19.41
N GLY A 149 -23.72 -25.26 20.04
CA GLY A 149 -23.65 -25.40 21.48
C GLY A 149 -22.63 -24.50 22.15
N SER A 150 -22.51 -24.66 23.47
CA SER A 150 -21.58 -23.87 24.30
C SER A 150 -20.11 -24.03 23.87
N SER A 151 -19.75 -25.22 23.37
CA SER A 151 -18.38 -25.52 22.91
C SER A 151 -17.98 -24.69 21.70
N ILE A 152 -18.84 -24.58 20.68
CA ILE A 152 -18.60 -23.74 19.49
C ILE A 152 -18.50 -22.26 19.89
N LYS A 153 -19.41 -21.81 20.76
CA LYS A 153 -19.37 -20.42 21.26
C LYS A 153 -18.05 -20.11 21.97
N ASN A 154 -17.65 -20.95 22.92
CA ASN A 154 -16.40 -20.78 23.66
C ASN A 154 -15.19 -20.84 22.74
N PHE A 155 -15.20 -21.73 21.75
CA PHE A 155 -14.12 -21.84 20.78
C PHE A 155 -13.98 -20.59 19.91
N ILE A 156 -15.10 -20.02 19.43
CA ILE A 156 -15.12 -18.75 18.69
C ILE A 156 -14.61 -17.59 19.56
N GLU A 157 -15.09 -17.47 20.79
CA GLU A 157 -14.66 -16.42 21.72
C GLU A 157 -13.15 -16.46 22.01
N SER A 158 -12.55 -17.65 22.05
CA SER A 158 -11.14 -17.83 22.38
C SER A 158 -10.20 -17.71 21.17
N ASN A 159 -10.67 -17.94 19.94
CA ASN A 159 -9.81 -18.09 18.77
C ASN A 159 -10.09 -17.07 17.66
N LEU A 160 -11.24 -16.38 17.68
CA LEU A 160 -11.57 -15.41 16.66
C LEU A 160 -11.06 -14.02 17.04
N THR A 161 -10.31 -13.40 16.14
CA THR A 161 -9.81 -12.03 16.28
C THR A 161 -10.14 -11.20 15.03
N PRO A 162 -10.44 -9.91 15.18
CA PRO A 162 -10.65 -9.06 14.00
C PRO A 162 -9.34 -8.84 13.25
N GLY A 163 -9.45 -8.50 11.97
CA GLY A 163 -8.31 -8.08 11.16
C GLY A 163 -7.67 -6.79 11.68
N SER A 164 -6.38 -6.62 11.44
CA SER A 164 -5.63 -5.43 11.85
C SER A 164 -6.12 -4.18 11.10
N ILE A 165 -6.17 -3.05 11.82
CA ILE A 165 -6.42 -1.72 11.29
C ILE A 165 -5.07 -1.02 11.17
N ASP A 166 -4.32 -1.30 10.11
CA ASP A 166 -3.02 -0.67 9.91
C ASP A 166 -3.14 0.68 9.22
N VAL A 167 -2.14 1.54 9.39
CA VAL A 167 -2.12 2.87 8.77
C VAL A 167 -0.89 3.05 7.89
N ASN A 168 -1.02 3.77 6.77
CA ASN A 168 0.09 4.08 5.89
C ASN A 168 0.45 5.56 5.94
N ILE A 169 1.73 5.84 6.13
CA ILE A 169 2.31 7.18 6.03
C ILE A 169 3.23 7.25 4.82
N MET A 170 2.92 8.17 3.90
CA MET A 170 3.79 8.44 2.75
C MET A 170 4.99 9.29 3.19
N THR A 171 6.12 8.65 3.48
CA THR A 171 7.32 9.29 4.04
C THR A 171 7.89 10.44 3.20
N LYS A 172 7.64 10.43 1.88
CA LYS A 172 8.05 11.49 0.93
C LYS A 172 7.09 12.69 0.91
N VAL A 173 5.90 12.57 1.49
CA VAL A 173 4.90 13.64 1.58
C VAL A 173 5.02 14.30 2.94
N ASP A 174 6.06 15.11 3.12
CA ASP A 174 6.41 15.73 4.40
C ASP A 174 6.86 17.17 4.19
N LYS A 175 5.98 17.95 3.53
CA LYS A 175 6.29 19.35 3.24
C LYS A 175 6.26 20.21 4.50
N ASP A 176 7.06 21.26 4.47
CA ASP A 176 7.00 22.34 5.45
C ASP A 176 5.64 23.04 5.36
N ASN A 177 4.99 23.27 6.50
CA ASN A 177 3.75 24.01 6.59
C ASN A 177 4.00 25.43 7.14
N TYR A 178 3.14 26.37 6.77
CA TYR A 178 3.29 27.79 7.07
C TYR A 178 2.01 28.35 7.69
N LYS A 179 2.16 29.28 8.61
CA LYS A 179 1.08 30.14 9.10
C LYS A 179 1.36 31.55 8.59
N LYS A 180 0.60 31.99 7.57
CA LYS A 180 0.96 33.14 6.73
C LYS A 180 2.33 32.88 6.07
N ASP A 181 3.34 33.71 6.34
CA ASP A 181 4.70 33.60 5.79
C ASP A 181 5.71 32.96 6.75
N GLU A 182 5.30 32.65 7.98
CA GLU A 182 6.13 32.00 8.99
C GLU A 182 6.08 30.49 8.87
N GLN A 183 7.24 29.85 8.74
CA GLN A 183 7.37 28.39 8.70
C GLN A 183 7.07 27.82 10.09
N LEU A 184 6.17 26.84 10.14
CA LEU A 184 5.86 26.12 11.37
C LEU A 184 6.98 25.12 11.72
N PRO A 185 7.13 24.76 13.01
CA PRO A 185 8.02 23.68 13.43
C PRO A 185 7.78 22.38 12.67
N VAL A 186 8.82 21.57 12.47
CA VAL A 186 8.82 20.32 11.69
C VAL A 186 7.72 19.35 12.13
N MET A 187 7.37 19.34 13.41
CA MET A 187 6.28 18.50 13.93
C MET A 187 4.92 18.75 13.25
N PHE A 188 4.71 19.90 12.61
CA PHE A 188 3.50 20.22 11.85
C PHE A 188 3.60 19.87 10.36
N ASN A 189 4.73 19.30 9.91
CA ASN A 189 4.83 18.76 8.56
C ASN A 189 3.82 17.62 8.36
N ASP A 190 3.48 17.34 7.10
CA ASP A 190 2.34 16.46 6.79
C ASP A 190 2.53 15.02 7.33
N ALA A 191 3.71 14.41 7.10
CA ALA A 191 3.98 13.06 7.61
C ALA A 191 4.19 13.03 9.14
N HIS A 192 4.80 14.08 9.72
CA HIS A 192 4.96 14.21 11.17
C HIS A 192 3.61 14.33 11.89
N ALA A 193 2.70 15.15 11.36
CA ALA A 193 1.34 15.25 11.89
C ALA A 193 0.58 13.93 11.78
N SER A 194 0.79 13.18 10.69
CA SER A 194 0.19 11.85 10.49
C SER A 194 0.72 10.84 11.50
N LEU A 195 2.04 10.81 11.73
CA LEU A 195 2.65 9.96 12.75
C LEU A 195 2.09 10.28 14.14
N ARG A 196 2.04 11.55 14.51
CA ARG A 196 1.52 11.98 15.81
C ARG A 196 0.05 11.61 15.98
N GLY A 197 -0.77 11.80 14.93
CA GLY A 197 -2.18 11.42 14.97
C GLY A 197 -2.39 9.91 15.17
N PHE A 198 -1.57 9.07 14.54
CA PHE A 198 -1.58 7.64 14.78
C PHE A 198 -1.06 7.27 16.18
N ALA A 199 0.05 7.85 16.61
CA ALA A 199 0.64 7.58 17.93
C ALA A 199 -0.34 7.90 19.07
N GLN A 200 -1.10 8.98 18.95
CA GLN A 200 -2.09 9.40 19.94
C GLN A 200 -3.41 8.63 19.88
N SER A 201 -3.68 7.88 18.80
CA SER A 201 -4.89 7.07 18.69
C SER A 201 -4.85 5.87 19.66
N LYS A 202 -6.04 5.36 20.03
CA LYS A 202 -6.15 4.17 20.89
C LYS A 202 -5.80 2.86 20.20
N LEU A 203 -5.64 2.85 18.88
CA LEU A 203 -5.31 1.65 18.12
C LEU A 203 -4.06 0.93 18.66
N SER A 204 -4.13 -0.39 18.77
CA SER A 204 -2.98 -1.27 18.90
C SER A 204 -2.74 -1.95 17.57
N SER A 205 -1.92 -1.34 16.70
CA SER A 205 -1.75 -1.76 15.31
C SER A 205 -0.43 -1.26 14.72
N SER A 206 -0.25 -1.38 13.41
CA SER A 206 1.01 -1.09 12.74
C SER A 206 0.93 0.17 11.89
N MET A 207 2.04 0.90 11.86
CA MET A 207 2.30 1.99 10.94
C MET A 207 3.16 1.51 9.78
N VAL A 208 2.62 1.57 8.57
CA VAL A 208 3.30 1.22 7.32
C VAL A 208 4.02 2.46 6.79
N LEU A 209 5.33 2.42 6.75
CA LEU A 209 6.17 3.46 6.16
C LEU A 209 6.39 3.13 4.68
N SER A 210 6.14 4.10 3.79
CA SER A 210 6.38 3.94 2.36
C SER A 210 7.88 3.80 2.07
N ALA A 211 8.23 3.10 0.97
CA ALA A 211 9.62 2.98 0.55
C ALA A 211 10.28 4.36 0.35
N GLY A 212 11.45 4.52 0.89
CA GLY A 212 12.21 5.77 0.88
C GLY A 212 12.37 6.39 2.26
N MET A 213 13.61 6.47 2.68
CA MET A 213 14.00 6.91 4.01
C MET A 213 13.67 8.41 4.22
N ASN A 214 13.04 8.73 5.36
CA ASN A 214 12.92 10.08 5.89
C ASN A 214 13.53 10.12 7.30
N PRO A 215 14.83 10.46 7.45
CA PRO A 215 15.51 10.41 8.74
C PRO A 215 14.88 11.30 9.82
N ARG A 216 14.32 12.46 9.46
CA ARG A 216 13.63 13.35 10.42
C ARG A 216 12.38 12.69 10.97
N LEU A 217 11.55 12.12 10.10
CA LEU A 217 10.34 11.42 10.51
C LEU A 217 10.68 10.17 11.36
N TYR A 218 11.71 9.41 10.97
CA TYR A 218 12.14 8.24 11.71
C TYR A 218 12.67 8.59 13.12
N SER A 219 13.36 9.74 13.25
CA SER A 219 13.75 10.25 14.56
C SER A 219 12.56 10.70 15.39
N TYR A 220 11.52 11.23 14.77
CA TYR A 220 10.33 11.68 15.49
C TYR A 220 9.51 10.54 16.10
N ILE A 221 9.65 9.28 15.63
CA ILE A 221 9.01 8.11 16.23
C ILE A 221 9.46 7.93 17.69
N GLU A 222 10.69 8.31 18.03
CA GLU A 222 11.27 8.18 19.37
C GLU A 222 10.51 8.96 20.46
N GLU A 223 9.73 9.97 20.07
CA GLU A 223 8.94 10.80 20.99
C GLU A 223 7.71 10.07 21.56
N PHE A 224 7.40 8.86 21.08
CA PHE A 224 6.17 8.14 21.43
C PHE A 224 6.48 6.80 22.09
N ASP A 225 6.17 6.69 23.38
CA ASP A 225 6.48 5.49 24.19
C ASP A 225 5.83 4.21 23.68
N ASP A 226 4.67 4.29 23.06
CA ASP A 226 3.91 3.15 22.52
C ASP A 226 4.65 2.37 21.41
N PHE A 227 5.74 2.91 20.82
CA PHE A 227 6.60 2.23 19.84
C PHE A 227 7.74 1.44 20.48
N PHE A 228 7.95 1.55 21.80
CA PHE A 228 8.95 0.79 22.52
C PHE A 228 8.32 -0.42 23.21
N PRO A 229 9.10 -1.50 23.43
CA PRO A 229 8.58 -2.66 24.13
C PRO A 229 8.22 -2.32 25.59
N ASP A 230 7.09 -2.82 26.03
CA ASP A 230 6.67 -2.77 27.43
C ASP A 230 7.43 -3.82 28.28
N GLN A 231 7.08 -3.94 29.57
CA GLN A 231 7.69 -4.89 30.50
C GLN A 231 7.54 -6.37 30.08
N ASN A 232 6.60 -6.67 29.17
CA ASN A 232 6.37 -8.02 28.63
C ASN A 232 6.97 -8.18 27.23
N GLY A 233 7.72 -7.20 26.72
CA GLY A 233 8.26 -7.18 25.38
C GLY A 233 7.22 -6.87 24.29
N MET A 234 6.06 -6.32 24.67
CA MET A 234 4.96 -6.08 23.73
C MET A 234 5.02 -4.66 23.17
N LEU A 235 4.75 -4.54 21.87
CA LEU A 235 4.66 -3.28 21.15
C LEU A 235 3.17 -2.93 20.91
N LYS A 236 2.69 -1.83 21.45
CA LYS A 236 1.34 -1.34 21.16
C LYS A 236 1.26 -0.75 19.76
N LYS A 237 2.26 0.05 19.38
CA LYS A 237 2.43 0.58 18.03
C LYS A 237 3.60 -0.13 17.36
N LYS A 238 3.36 -0.70 16.18
CA LYS A 238 4.34 -1.46 15.41
C LYS A 238 4.75 -0.72 14.16
N ILE A 239 5.94 -1.04 13.64
CA ILE A 239 6.45 -0.47 12.40
C ILE A 239 6.48 -1.57 11.34
N ILE A 240 5.83 -1.31 10.20
CA ILE A 240 5.97 -2.05 8.95
C ILE A 240 6.77 -1.20 7.99
N LEU A 241 7.88 -1.71 7.50
CA LEU A 241 8.72 -1.00 6.55
C LEU A 241 8.56 -1.61 5.16
N LYS A 242 8.07 -0.79 4.19
CA LYS A 242 8.06 -1.21 2.79
C LYS A 242 9.46 -1.07 2.19
N VAL A 243 9.89 -2.10 1.47
CA VAL A 243 11.23 -2.21 0.92
C VAL A 243 11.21 -2.79 -0.48
N SER A 244 12.21 -2.42 -1.28
CA SER A 244 12.41 -2.92 -2.64
C SER A 244 13.53 -3.96 -2.74
N ASP A 245 14.38 -4.06 -1.72
CA ASP A 245 15.54 -4.93 -1.70
C ASP A 245 16.06 -5.14 -0.26
N PHE A 246 16.89 -6.16 -0.07
CA PHE A 246 17.45 -6.54 1.23
C PHE A 246 18.41 -5.49 1.80
N ARG A 247 19.22 -4.87 0.95
CA ARG A 247 20.15 -3.82 1.38
C ARG A 247 19.43 -2.61 1.96
N SER A 248 18.35 -2.19 1.30
CA SER A 248 17.48 -1.11 1.77
C SER A 248 16.83 -1.46 3.11
N ALA A 249 16.37 -2.71 3.27
CA ALA A 249 15.81 -3.20 4.52
C ALA A 249 16.83 -3.14 5.67
N MET A 250 18.06 -3.61 5.43
CA MET A 250 19.15 -3.62 6.42
C MET A 250 19.53 -2.19 6.85
N ILE A 251 19.71 -1.27 5.88
CA ILE A 251 20.09 0.12 6.18
C ILE A 251 19.02 0.83 7.02
N GLN A 252 17.76 0.75 6.59
CA GLN A 252 16.67 1.44 7.26
C GLN A 252 16.31 0.76 8.60
N GLY A 253 16.37 -0.57 8.64
CA GLY A 253 16.17 -1.35 9.87
C GLY A 253 17.18 -1.01 10.94
N ASN A 254 18.46 -1.02 10.59
CA ASN A 254 19.53 -0.65 11.50
C ASN A 254 19.45 0.81 11.95
N PHE A 255 19.00 1.71 11.08
CA PHE A 255 18.79 3.11 11.47
C PHE A 255 17.72 3.24 12.57
N LEU A 256 16.58 2.54 12.43
CA LEU A 256 15.52 2.53 13.44
C LEU A 256 15.95 1.78 14.71
N ALA A 257 16.63 0.66 14.58
CA ALA A 257 17.14 -0.11 15.71
C ALA A 257 18.13 0.67 16.59
N LYS A 258 19.01 1.48 15.99
CA LYS A 258 19.91 2.43 16.73
C LYS A 258 19.13 3.49 17.54
N LYS A 259 17.84 3.59 17.35
CA LYS A 259 16.93 4.48 18.11
C LYS A 259 16.11 3.73 19.16
N GLY A 260 16.33 2.42 19.30
CA GLY A 260 15.58 1.54 20.19
C GLY A 260 14.23 1.08 19.61
N LEU A 261 14.01 1.30 18.29
CA LEU A 261 12.76 0.98 17.60
C LEU A 261 12.89 -0.35 16.86
N TRP A 262 11.80 -1.16 16.90
CA TRP A 262 11.75 -2.46 16.25
C TRP A 262 10.88 -2.42 14.99
N ILE A 263 11.38 -3.00 13.90
CA ILE A 263 10.56 -3.26 12.72
C ILE A 263 9.90 -4.62 12.89
N SER A 264 8.58 -4.62 13.01
CA SER A 264 7.80 -5.85 13.20
C SER A 264 7.51 -6.57 11.87
N GLU A 265 7.62 -5.85 10.74
CA GLU A 265 7.39 -6.44 9.42
C GLU A 265 8.18 -5.70 8.34
N TYR A 266 8.86 -6.44 7.47
CA TYR A 266 9.36 -5.94 6.20
C TYR A 266 8.42 -6.38 5.09
N ARG A 267 7.89 -5.40 4.34
CA ARG A 267 6.95 -5.62 3.25
C ARG A 267 7.63 -5.39 1.92
N ILE A 268 7.92 -6.46 1.21
CA ILE A 268 8.58 -6.41 -0.10
C ILE A 268 7.57 -5.99 -1.16
N GLU A 269 7.92 -4.96 -1.96
CA GLU A 269 7.07 -4.45 -3.03
C GLU A 269 7.62 -4.82 -4.39
N SER A 270 6.82 -5.52 -5.20
CA SER A 270 7.05 -5.69 -6.64
C SER A 270 6.74 -4.40 -7.42
N GLY A 271 7.34 -4.22 -8.59
CA GLY A 271 6.96 -3.18 -9.55
C GLY A 271 5.50 -3.25 -10.02
N LEU A 272 4.85 -4.41 -9.88
CA LEU A 272 3.44 -4.63 -10.20
C LEU A 272 2.48 -4.20 -9.07
N ASN A 273 2.99 -3.56 -8.04
CA ASN A 273 2.20 -3.20 -6.87
C ASN A 273 1.05 -2.22 -7.20
N CYS A 274 -0.06 -2.36 -6.50
CA CYS A 274 -1.12 -1.36 -6.44
C CYS A 274 -0.72 -0.28 -5.42
N GLY A 275 -0.68 0.95 -5.83
CA GLY A 275 -0.23 2.08 -5.00
C GLY A 275 0.37 3.21 -5.84
N GLY A 276 0.43 3.01 -7.12
CA GLY A 276 0.71 4.00 -8.14
C GLY A 276 2.19 4.21 -8.42
N HIS A 277 3.02 4.38 -7.41
CA HIS A 277 4.45 4.62 -7.59
C HIS A 277 5.19 3.30 -7.74
N ALA A 278 5.48 2.92 -9.00
CA ALA A 278 6.32 1.78 -9.30
C ALA A 278 7.81 2.17 -9.20
N PHE A 279 8.57 1.37 -8.48
CA PHE A 279 10.02 1.50 -8.40
C PHE A 279 10.64 0.36 -9.19
N ALA A 280 11.03 0.63 -10.43
CA ALA A 280 11.94 -0.23 -11.16
C ALA A 280 13.36 0.04 -10.62
N THR A 281 13.63 -0.49 -9.43
CA THR A 281 14.91 -0.29 -8.77
C THR A 281 15.97 -1.14 -9.44
N GLU A 282 16.92 -0.54 -10.10
CA GLU A 282 18.15 -1.18 -10.61
C GLU A 282 17.96 -2.50 -11.40
N GLY A 283 16.72 -2.90 -11.74
CA GLY A 283 16.40 -4.11 -12.50
C GLY A 283 16.39 -5.41 -11.69
N MET A 284 16.41 -5.36 -10.38
CA MET A 284 16.29 -6.55 -9.53
C MET A 284 14.85 -7.05 -9.54
N LEU A 285 14.64 -8.32 -9.92
CA LEU A 285 13.34 -8.96 -9.97
C LEU A 285 12.91 -9.50 -8.58
N LEU A 286 11.61 -9.61 -8.37
CA LEU A 286 11.01 -9.98 -7.08
C LEU A 286 11.49 -11.33 -6.54
N GLY A 287 11.60 -12.35 -7.41
CA GLY A 287 12.03 -13.69 -6.99
C GLY A 287 13.41 -13.72 -6.34
N PRO A 288 14.47 -13.21 -6.99
CA PRO A 288 15.79 -13.08 -6.37
C PRO A 288 15.79 -12.27 -5.06
N ILE A 289 15.01 -11.19 -5.00
CA ILE A 289 14.89 -10.37 -3.78
C ILE A 289 14.29 -11.20 -2.63
N MET A 290 13.19 -11.92 -2.87
CA MET A 290 12.56 -12.75 -1.84
C MET A 290 13.46 -13.90 -1.39
N GLU A 291 14.23 -14.50 -2.30
CA GLU A 291 15.21 -15.53 -1.97
C GLU A 291 16.30 -14.98 -1.03
N GLU A 292 16.78 -13.77 -1.28
CA GLU A 292 17.77 -13.12 -0.40
C GLU A 292 17.20 -12.88 1.00
N PHE A 293 15.95 -12.41 1.11
CA PHE A 293 15.27 -12.26 2.41
C PHE A 293 15.11 -13.59 3.13
N LYS A 294 14.71 -14.66 2.42
CA LYS A 294 14.58 -16.01 2.97
C LYS A 294 15.90 -16.50 3.56
N GLN A 295 17.00 -16.35 2.82
CA GLN A 295 18.32 -16.82 3.23
C GLN A 295 18.92 -16.00 4.36
N LYS A 296 18.70 -14.68 4.37
CA LYS A 296 19.35 -13.73 5.28
C LYS A 296 18.42 -13.17 6.38
N LYS A 297 17.22 -13.72 6.57
CA LYS A 297 16.26 -13.24 7.60
C LYS A 297 16.91 -13.17 8.99
N ASN A 298 17.71 -14.18 9.36
CA ASN A 298 18.36 -14.22 10.67
C ASN A 298 19.43 -13.13 10.83
N GLU A 299 20.17 -12.79 9.78
CA GLU A 299 21.14 -11.69 9.80
C GLU A 299 20.45 -10.36 10.10
N LEU A 300 19.31 -10.13 9.44
CA LEU A 300 18.49 -8.94 9.66
C LEU A 300 18.01 -8.84 11.11
N ILE A 301 17.50 -9.95 11.67
CA ILE A 301 17.00 -10.03 13.05
C ILE A 301 18.13 -9.74 14.05
N GLN A 302 19.26 -10.43 13.94
CA GLN A 302 20.37 -10.33 14.90
C GLN A 302 21.02 -8.94 14.88
N SER A 303 21.23 -8.39 13.67
CA SER A 303 21.79 -7.04 13.53
C SER A 303 20.87 -5.98 14.15
N ALA A 304 19.57 -6.03 13.90
CA ALA A 304 18.61 -5.10 14.46
C ALA A 304 18.47 -5.25 15.98
N HIS A 305 18.43 -6.50 16.49
CA HIS A 305 18.31 -6.76 17.93
C HIS A 305 19.49 -6.19 18.72
N ALA A 306 20.72 -6.48 18.31
CA ALA A 306 21.91 -5.97 18.99
C ALA A 306 21.93 -4.43 19.09
N LEU A 307 21.55 -3.75 18.00
CA LEU A 307 21.47 -2.29 17.95
C LEU A 307 20.34 -1.73 18.83
N MET A 308 19.18 -2.42 18.82
CA MET A 308 18.01 -1.99 19.60
C MET A 308 18.29 -2.09 21.11
N ILE A 309 18.87 -3.22 21.58
CA ILE A 309 19.21 -3.40 23.00
C ILE A 309 20.13 -2.29 23.47
N ALA A 310 21.25 -2.06 22.78
CA ALA A 310 22.20 -1.00 23.15
C ALA A 310 21.51 0.38 23.23
N ALA A 311 20.58 0.68 22.31
CA ALA A 311 19.85 1.94 22.31
C ALA A 311 18.82 2.03 23.45
N LEU A 312 18.12 0.94 23.79
CA LEU A 312 17.15 0.89 24.90
C LEU A 312 17.86 1.07 26.24
N GLU A 313 18.99 0.40 26.45
CA GLU A 313 19.83 0.55 27.65
C GLU A 313 20.32 1.99 27.82
N GLN A 314 20.83 2.61 26.75
CA GLN A 314 21.26 4.01 26.77
C GLN A 314 20.12 4.98 27.12
N LYS A 315 18.88 4.64 26.72
CA LYS A 315 17.68 5.46 27.00
C LYS A 315 17.04 5.14 28.36
N GLY A 316 17.53 4.16 29.09
CA GLY A 316 16.90 3.69 30.33
C GLY A 316 15.52 3.10 30.13
N LYS A 317 15.20 2.59 28.92
CA LYS A 317 13.97 1.90 28.57
C LYS A 317 14.10 0.39 28.82
N HIS A 318 12.96 -0.30 28.91
CA HIS A 318 12.96 -1.75 29.07
C HIS A 318 13.61 -2.42 27.86
N SER A 319 14.62 -3.26 28.11
CA SER A 319 15.27 -4.09 27.08
C SER A 319 14.69 -5.51 27.09
N VAL A 320 14.66 -6.15 25.93
CA VAL A 320 14.18 -7.52 25.75
C VAL A 320 15.37 -8.45 25.49
N SER A 321 15.44 -9.58 26.21
CA SER A 321 16.55 -10.54 26.09
C SER A 321 16.59 -11.26 24.75
N GLU A 322 15.43 -11.53 24.17
CA GLU A 322 15.27 -12.23 22.90
C GLU A 322 14.77 -11.29 21.81
N PRO A 323 15.16 -11.52 20.54
CA PRO A 323 14.62 -10.75 19.43
C PRO A 323 13.10 -10.83 19.37
N LEU A 324 12.44 -9.68 19.12
CA LEU A 324 11.03 -9.67 18.83
C LEU A 324 10.76 -10.29 17.43
N GLU A 325 9.53 -10.74 17.21
CA GLU A 325 9.13 -11.31 15.91
C GLU A 325 9.33 -10.30 14.76
N ILE A 326 9.88 -10.79 13.63
CA ILE A 326 9.91 -10.09 12.35
C ILE A 326 9.13 -10.91 11.33
N LYS A 327 8.13 -10.28 10.71
CA LYS A 327 7.40 -10.83 9.56
C LYS A 327 8.01 -10.35 8.26
N ILE A 328 8.04 -11.23 7.27
CA ILE A 328 8.35 -10.90 5.88
C ILE A 328 7.08 -11.07 5.07
N THR A 329 6.62 -10.03 4.43
CA THR A 329 5.43 -10.06 3.58
C THR A 329 5.76 -9.54 2.19
N VAL A 330 4.94 -9.86 1.21
CA VAL A 330 5.15 -9.46 -0.18
C VAL A 330 3.84 -8.94 -0.77
N GLN A 331 3.93 -7.94 -1.65
CA GLN A 331 2.77 -7.41 -2.35
C GLN A 331 3.11 -6.99 -3.79
N GLY A 332 2.13 -7.18 -4.68
CA GLY A 332 2.17 -6.76 -6.07
C GLY A 332 2.22 -7.92 -7.06
N GLY A 333 1.25 -7.93 -7.98
CA GLY A 333 1.21 -8.85 -9.11
C GLY A 333 0.49 -10.17 -8.90
N VAL A 334 0.30 -10.64 -7.67
CA VAL A 334 -0.40 -11.89 -7.38
C VAL A 334 -1.84 -11.86 -7.91
N GLY A 335 -2.29 -12.96 -8.51
CA GLY A 335 -3.60 -13.03 -9.13
C GLY A 335 -4.22 -14.44 -9.15
N THR A 336 -3.53 -15.47 -8.68
CA THR A 336 -4.04 -16.83 -8.56
C THR A 336 -3.73 -17.44 -7.20
N SER A 337 -4.51 -18.45 -6.79
CA SER A 337 -4.23 -19.21 -5.56
C SER A 337 -2.89 -19.94 -5.64
N GLU A 338 -2.51 -20.46 -6.81
CA GLU A 338 -1.23 -21.15 -7.00
C GLU A 338 -0.05 -20.18 -6.76
N GLU A 339 -0.12 -18.93 -7.26
CA GLU A 339 0.89 -17.91 -6.96
C GLU A 339 0.91 -17.55 -5.47
N HIS A 340 -0.26 -17.45 -4.86
CA HIS A 340 -0.38 -17.16 -3.43
C HIS A 340 0.27 -18.25 -2.57
N GLU A 341 -0.07 -19.52 -2.81
CA GLU A 341 0.51 -20.68 -2.12
C GLU A 341 2.01 -20.79 -2.37
N PHE A 342 2.44 -20.60 -3.61
CA PHE A 342 3.85 -20.59 -3.96
C PHE A 342 4.68 -19.57 -3.16
N LEU A 343 4.16 -18.34 -3.00
CA LEU A 343 4.83 -17.31 -2.21
C LEU A 343 4.97 -17.71 -0.73
N LEU A 344 3.94 -18.31 -0.16
CA LEU A 344 3.94 -18.79 1.23
C LEU A 344 4.90 -19.98 1.42
N GLU A 345 4.83 -20.97 0.54
CA GLU A 345 5.56 -22.22 0.72
C GLU A 345 7.03 -22.13 0.27
N ASN A 346 7.29 -21.50 -0.88
CA ASN A 346 8.65 -21.42 -1.43
C ASN A 346 9.50 -20.35 -0.75
N TYR A 347 8.94 -19.17 -0.50
CA TYR A 347 9.71 -18.06 0.09
C TYR A 347 9.46 -17.88 1.59
N HIS A 348 8.56 -18.66 2.19
CA HIS A 348 8.21 -18.59 3.61
C HIS A 348 7.79 -17.20 4.06
N VAL A 349 7.05 -16.48 3.18
CA VAL A 349 6.48 -15.19 3.56
C VAL A 349 5.30 -15.39 4.52
N ASP A 350 5.15 -14.48 5.47
CA ASP A 350 4.12 -14.56 6.51
C ASP A 350 2.72 -14.15 5.99
N SER A 351 2.65 -13.34 4.93
CA SER A 351 1.40 -12.88 4.31
C SER A 351 1.64 -12.31 2.92
N VAL A 352 0.62 -12.39 2.07
CA VAL A 352 0.64 -11.87 0.70
C VAL A 352 -0.35 -10.73 0.55
N GLY A 353 0.09 -9.60 0.02
CA GLY A 353 -0.76 -8.43 -0.23
C GLY A 353 -1.54 -8.57 -1.54
N TRP A 354 -2.86 -8.62 -1.44
CA TRP A 354 -3.79 -8.59 -2.58
C TRP A 354 -4.36 -7.19 -2.73
N GLY A 355 -3.86 -6.41 -3.72
CA GLY A 355 -4.25 -5.02 -3.94
C GLY A 355 -5.25 -4.87 -5.08
N SER A 356 -4.76 -4.76 -6.32
CA SER A 356 -5.56 -4.41 -7.50
C SER A 356 -6.88 -5.17 -7.66
N PRO A 357 -6.95 -6.51 -7.45
CA PRO A 357 -8.22 -7.23 -7.57
C PRO A 357 -9.30 -6.73 -6.61
N PHE A 358 -8.92 -6.26 -5.42
CA PHE A 358 -9.89 -5.70 -4.46
C PHE A 358 -10.50 -4.36 -4.90
N LEU A 359 -9.96 -3.67 -5.92
CA LEU A 359 -10.62 -2.50 -6.53
C LEU A 359 -11.95 -2.86 -7.21
N LEU A 360 -12.16 -4.14 -7.51
CA LEU A 360 -13.39 -4.70 -8.08
C LEU A 360 -14.27 -5.43 -7.04
N VAL A 361 -14.00 -5.22 -5.74
CA VAL A 361 -14.77 -5.75 -4.62
C VAL A 361 -15.42 -4.61 -3.85
N PRO A 362 -16.66 -4.19 -4.20
CA PRO A 362 -17.34 -3.05 -3.56
C PRO A 362 -17.52 -3.20 -2.05
N GLU A 363 -17.55 -4.44 -1.56
CA GLU A 363 -17.65 -4.75 -0.13
C GLU A 363 -16.35 -4.49 0.65
N ALA A 364 -15.23 -4.25 -0.03
CA ALA A 364 -13.92 -4.07 0.59
C ALA A 364 -13.31 -2.68 0.35
N THR A 365 -13.67 -2.00 -0.73
CA THR A 365 -13.01 -0.75 -1.16
C THR A 365 -14.00 0.34 -1.55
N SER A 366 -13.57 1.60 -1.42
CA SER A 366 -14.35 2.78 -1.81
C SER A 366 -13.93 3.26 -3.21
N VAL A 367 -14.41 2.55 -4.23
CA VAL A 367 -14.25 2.90 -5.65
C VAL A 367 -15.64 3.15 -6.25
N ASP A 368 -15.84 4.30 -6.90
CA ASP A 368 -17.12 4.65 -7.50
C ASP A 368 -17.46 3.76 -8.72
N THR A 369 -18.75 3.67 -9.03
CA THR A 369 -19.26 2.79 -10.08
C THR A 369 -18.70 3.11 -11.48
N GLU A 370 -18.48 4.38 -11.82
CA GLU A 370 -17.92 4.76 -13.12
C GLU A 370 -16.48 4.28 -13.26
N THR A 371 -15.68 4.47 -12.19
CA THR A 371 -14.31 4.00 -12.15
C THR A 371 -14.23 2.47 -12.17
N ARG A 372 -15.09 1.74 -11.43
CA ARG A 372 -15.16 0.28 -11.54
C ARG A 372 -15.50 -0.19 -12.94
N ASN A 373 -16.49 0.45 -13.60
CA ASN A 373 -16.86 0.15 -14.97
C ASN A 373 -15.72 0.41 -15.98
N LEU A 374 -14.89 1.45 -15.77
CA LEU A 374 -13.69 1.67 -16.54
C LEU A 374 -12.71 0.50 -16.37
N LEU A 375 -12.43 0.12 -15.13
CA LEU A 375 -11.50 -0.97 -14.82
C LEU A 375 -11.93 -2.31 -15.44
N LEU A 376 -13.23 -2.64 -15.38
CA LEU A 376 -13.80 -3.86 -15.96
C LEU A 376 -13.65 -3.95 -17.48
N LYS A 377 -13.70 -2.81 -18.16
CA LYS A 377 -13.58 -2.73 -19.63
C LYS A 377 -12.13 -2.65 -20.10
N SER A 378 -11.22 -2.24 -19.23
CA SER A 378 -9.83 -2.01 -19.56
C SER A 378 -9.10 -3.32 -19.82
N LYS A 379 -8.24 -3.32 -20.84
CA LYS A 379 -7.40 -4.44 -21.24
C LYS A 379 -5.94 -4.12 -20.97
N GLU A 380 -5.06 -5.10 -21.09
CA GLU A 380 -3.63 -4.96 -20.80
C GLU A 380 -2.99 -3.70 -21.42
N LYS A 381 -3.34 -3.36 -22.67
CA LYS A 381 -2.85 -2.16 -23.38
C LYS A 381 -3.26 -0.82 -22.76
N ASP A 382 -4.30 -0.83 -21.93
CA ASP A 382 -4.85 0.38 -21.29
C ASP A 382 -4.14 0.67 -19.95
N PHE A 383 -3.50 -0.34 -19.34
CA PHE A 383 -2.70 -0.18 -18.13
C PHE A 383 -1.27 0.21 -18.52
N TYR A 384 -0.75 1.26 -17.93
CA TYR A 384 0.59 1.74 -18.30
C TYR A 384 1.30 2.47 -17.16
N LEU A 385 2.62 2.44 -17.25
CA LEU A 385 3.49 3.22 -16.38
C LEU A 385 3.62 4.63 -16.94
N SER A 386 3.04 5.60 -16.23
CA SER A 386 2.93 7.00 -16.64
C SER A 386 3.94 7.91 -15.91
N ASN A 387 4.10 9.13 -16.41
CA ASN A 387 4.88 10.19 -15.77
C ASN A 387 4.00 11.26 -15.08
N ILE A 388 2.72 10.96 -14.81
CA ILE A 388 1.76 11.94 -14.29
C ILE A 388 2.07 12.40 -12.85
N SER A 389 2.92 11.68 -12.11
CA SER A 389 3.23 12.00 -10.71
C SER A 389 4.04 13.30 -10.58
N PRO A 390 3.57 14.25 -9.73
CA PRO A 390 4.34 15.42 -9.36
C PRO A 390 5.66 15.12 -8.60
N LEU A 391 5.82 13.89 -8.07
CA LEU A 391 7.05 13.45 -7.42
C LEU A 391 8.16 13.08 -8.42
N GLY A 392 7.87 13.08 -9.72
CA GLY A 392 8.85 12.71 -10.75
C GLY A 392 9.20 11.22 -10.79
N VAL A 393 8.41 10.36 -10.13
CA VAL A 393 8.57 8.91 -10.16
C VAL A 393 7.50 8.29 -11.06
N PRO A 394 7.80 7.16 -11.73
CA PRO A 394 6.82 6.43 -12.53
C PRO A 394 5.57 6.07 -11.72
N PHE A 395 4.41 6.08 -12.37
CA PHE A 395 3.12 5.93 -11.72
C PHE A 395 2.19 5.02 -12.53
N ASN A 396 1.82 3.87 -11.98
CA ASN A 396 0.87 2.97 -12.60
C ASN A 396 -0.50 3.63 -12.68
N THR A 397 -1.14 3.57 -13.85
CA THR A 397 -2.48 4.07 -14.09
C THR A 397 -3.16 3.35 -15.25
N VAL A 398 -4.39 3.73 -15.56
CA VAL A 398 -5.18 3.20 -16.67
C VAL A 398 -5.67 4.35 -17.54
N ARG A 399 -5.74 4.14 -18.86
CA ARG A 399 -6.28 5.13 -19.81
C ARG A 399 -7.77 5.31 -19.63
N GLY A 400 -8.25 6.51 -19.99
CA GLY A 400 -9.67 6.84 -19.96
C GLY A 400 -10.21 7.23 -18.60
N THR A 401 -9.35 7.47 -17.60
CA THR A 401 -9.82 8.03 -16.32
C THR A 401 -10.47 9.40 -16.52
N SER A 402 -11.47 9.73 -15.70
CA SER A 402 -12.14 11.03 -15.82
C SER A 402 -11.17 12.21 -15.59
N ASN A 403 -10.08 12.03 -14.84
CA ASN A 403 -9.02 13.03 -14.71
C ASN A 403 -8.24 13.23 -16.03
N GLU A 404 -7.89 12.14 -16.73
CA GLU A 404 -7.22 12.19 -18.04
C GLU A 404 -8.10 12.92 -19.08
N LEU A 405 -9.38 12.57 -19.15
CA LEU A 405 -10.34 13.22 -20.06
C LEU A 405 -10.49 14.73 -19.77
N LEU A 406 -10.63 15.12 -18.50
CA LEU A 406 -10.68 16.53 -18.09
C LEU A 406 -9.38 17.28 -18.43
N LYS A 407 -8.23 16.63 -18.28
CA LYS A 407 -6.92 17.17 -18.66
C LYS A 407 -6.87 17.46 -20.14
N HIS A 408 -7.22 16.50 -21.00
CA HIS A 408 -7.24 16.67 -22.46
C HIS A 408 -8.23 17.77 -22.91
N GLN A 409 -9.41 17.87 -22.30
CA GLN A 409 -10.36 18.95 -22.57
C GLN A 409 -9.78 20.34 -22.24
N LYS A 410 -9.04 20.47 -21.13
CA LYS A 410 -8.39 21.71 -20.75
C LYS A 410 -7.23 22.06 -21.69
N GLU A 411 -6.42 21.08 -22.07
CA GLU A 411 -5.31 21.25 -23.00
C GLU A 411 -5.79 21.70 -24.38
N ALA A 412 -6.88 21.11 -24.90
CA ALA A 412 -7.53 21.55 -26.13
C ALA A 412 -8.04 23.00 -26.08
N ALA A 413 -8.39 23.48 -24.88
CA ALA A 413 -8.78 24.87 -24.63
C ALA A 413 -7.59 25.79 -24.28
N GLY A 414 -6.34 25.34 -24.44
CA GLY A 414 -5.13 26.10 -24.11
C GLY A 414 -4.92 26.33 -22.60
N ARG A 415 -5.57 25.55 -21.75
CA ARG A 415 -5.48 25.66 -20.29
C ARG A 415 -4.74 24.45 -19.74
N TYR A 416 -3.73 24.69 -18.91
CA TYR A 416 -2.87 23.65 -18.35
C TYR A 416 -2.92 23.63 -16.84
N GLY A 417 -2.61 22.47 -16.26
CA GLY A 417 -2.51 22.28 -14.81
C GLY A 417 -3.83 22.35 -14.04
N SER A 418 -3.72 22.13 -12.74
CA SER A 418 -4.84 22.00 -11.81
C SER A 418 -4.80 23.07 -10.72
N SER A 419 -5.94 23.34 -10.06
CA SER A 419 -6.07 24.34 -8.99
C SER A 419 -5.24 24.01 -7.73
N CYS A 420 -4.93 22.74 -7.49
CA CYS A 420 -4.12 22.24 -6.36
C CYS A 420 -4.60 22.67 -4.96
N PRO A 421 -5.86 22.41 -4.56
CA PRO A 421 -6.42 22.90 -3.30
C PRO A 421 -5.78 22.23 -2.07
N LYS A 422 -5.39 20.97 -2.14
CA LYS A 422 -4.84 20.18 -1.02
C LYS A 422 -3.35 20.42 -0.77
N LYS A 423 -2.59 20.73 -1.81
CA LYS A 423 -1.14 21.05 -1.77
C LYS A 423 -0.23 19.97 -1.14
N LEU A 424 -0.67 18.71 -0.97
CA LEU A 424 0.14 17.65 -0.35
C LEU A 424 1.45 17.39 -1.12
N LEU A 425 1.43 17.51 -2.46
CA LEU A 425 2.61 17.34 -3.32
C LEU A 425 3.22 18.69 -3.79
N ALA A 426 3.01 19.77 -3.04
CA ALA A 426 3.61 21.07 -3.34
C ALA A 426 5.06 21.12 -2.79
N LEU A 427 5.95 20.31 -3.37
CA LEU A 427 7.31 20.09 -2.88
C LEU A 427 8.40 20.82 -3.65
N SER A 428 8.13 21.25 -4.91
CA SER A 428 9.11 21.99 -5.70
C SER A 428 9.30 23.40 -5.14
N LYS A 429 10.51 23.73 -4.73
CA LYS A 429 10.90 25.08 -4.25
C LYS A 429 11.42 25.99 -5.37
N GLU A 430 11.31 25.57 -6.64
CA GLU A 430 11.82 26.31 -7.81
C GLU A 430 11.24 27.74 -7.92
N PHE A 431 9.94 27.90 -7.65
CA PHE A 431 9.26 29.20 -7.79
C PHE A 431 8.70 29.77 -6.47
N SER A 432 8.84 29.06 -5.38
CA SER A 432 8.37 29.53 -4.07
C SER A 432 9.05 28.76 -2.94
N PRO A 433 9.54 29.44 -1.90
CA PRO A 433 10.07 28.79 -0.70
C PRO A 433 9.05 27.87 -0.01
N GLN A 434 7.77 28.24 -0.09
CA GLN A 434 6.65 27.44 0.47
C GLN A 434 6.33 26.18 -0.34
N GLY A 435 6.97 26.01 -1.49
CA GLY A 435 6.75 24.91 -2.41
C GLY A 435 5.57 25.12 -3.36
N THR A 436 5.72 24.57 -4.56
CA THR A 436 4.70 24.54 -5.62
C THR A 436 4.56 23.11 -6.14
N CYS A 437 3.35 22.69 -6.49
CA CYS A 437 3.14 21.39 -7.12
C CYS A 437 3.39 21.52 -8.63
N THR A 438 4.18 20.62 -9.21
CA THR A 438 4.48 20.59 -10.66
C THR A 438 3.24 20.34 -11.54
N ALA A 439 2.17 19.76 -10.97
CA ALA A 439 0.87 19.63 -11.64
C ALA A 439 -0.03 20.86 -11.48
N SER A 440 0.38 21.89 -10.75
CA SER A 440 -0.45 23.08 -10.54
C SER A 440 -0.42 24.01 -11.74
N LYS A 441 -1.55 24.70 -11.97
CA LYS A 441 -1.65 25.73 -13.01
C LYS A 441 -0.53 26.76 -12.88
N LYS A 442 -0.28 27.26 -11.65
CA LYS A 442 0.79 28.26 -11.41
C LYS A 442 2.16 27.77 -11.89
N TYR A 443 2.53 26.53 -11.59
CA TYR A 443 3.82 25.97 -11.98
C TYR A 443 3.90 25.78 -13.49
N GLN A 444 2.89 25.15 -14.10
CA GLN A 444 2.88 24.86 -15.54
C GLN A 444 2.84 26.13 -16.38
N ASP A 445 2.05 27.15 -15.99
CA ASP A 445 2.01 28.44 -16.70
C ASP A 445 3.39 29.13 -16.72
N ILE A 446 4.15 29.10 -15.62
CA ILE A 446 5.50 29.67 -15.55
C ILE A 446 6.45 28.87 -16.46
N LYS A 447 6.48 27.54 -16.32
CA LYS A 447 7.38 26.69 -17.11
C LYS A 447 7.10 26.76 -18.61
N LEU A 448 5.83 26.86 -19.02
CA LEU A 448 5.48 27.02 -20.43
C LEU A 448 5.91 28.38 -20.98
N LYS A 449 5.83 29.45 -20.19
CA LYS A 449 6.35 30.78 -20.59
C LYS A 449 7.88 30.77 -20.73
N GLU A 450 8.60 30.17 -19.78
CA GLU A 450 10.06 29.98 -19.87
C GLU A 450 10.44 29.18 -21.13
N LEU A 451 9.70 28.11 -21.43
CA LEU A 451 9.92 27.28 -22.62
C LEU A 451 9.69 28.06 -23.92
N GLN A 452 8.63 28.88 -23.97
CA GLN A 452 8.32 29.72 -25.15
C GLN A 452 9.35 30.84 -25.37
N ALA A 453 9.94 31.36 -24.30
CA ALA A 453 10.98 32.39 -24.38
C ALA A 453 12.35 31.85 -24.81
N ASN A 454 12.55 30.53 -24.82
CA ASN A 454 13.82 29.91 -25.20
C ASN A 454 13.86 29.69 -26.71
N VAL A 455 14.53 30.59 -27.43
CA VAL A 455 14.65 30.58 -28.90
C VAL A 455 15.73 29.62 -29.45
N GLU A 456 16.54 29.02 -28.58
CA GLU A 456 17.62 28.11 -28.97
C GLU A 456 17.15 26.66 -29.21
N LEU A 457 15.94 26.33 -28.74
CA LEU A 457 15.42 24.98 -28.83
C LEU A 457 14.76 24.70 -30.17
N SER A 458 14.98 23.49 -30.70
CA SER A 458 14.23 23.03 -31.87
C SER A 458 12.75 22.86 -31.56
N ALA A 459 11.89 22.94 -32.57
CA ALA A 459 10.44 22.73 -32.42
C ALA A 459 10.11 21.36 -31.79
N GLU A 460 10.88 20.33 -32.15
CA GLU A 460 10.73 18.99 -31.60
C GLU A 460 11.05 18.97 -30.10
N GLU A 461 12.15 19.59 -29.69
CA GLU A 461 12.54 19.69 -28.27
C GLU A 461 11.54 20.54 -27.46
N VAL A 462 11.01 21.62 -28.03
CA VAL A 462 9.94 22.40 -27.42
C VAL A 462 8.70 21.55 -27.16
N ASN A 463 8.26 20.78 -28.17
CA ASN A 463 7.10 19.89 -28.04
C ASN A 463 7.35 18.79 -26.99
N ARG A 464 8.53 18.18 -26.98
CA ARG A 464 8.93 17.18 -25.98
C ARG A 464 8.90 17.73 -24.58
N ARG A 465 9.51 18.90 -24.31
CA ARG A 465 9.51 19.56 -23.00
C ARG A 465 8.12 20.02 -22.58
N LYS A 466 7.33 20.55 -23.54
CA LYS A 466 5.92 20.90 -23.28
C LYS A 466 5.14 19.68 -22.77
N ALA A 467 5.26 18.53 -23.45
CA ALA A 467 4.61 17.30 -23.04
C ALA A 467 5.04 16.89 -21.62
N GLN A 468 6.33 16.94 -21.29
CA GLN A 468 6.84 16.61 -19.96
C GLN A 468 6.29 17.53 -18.86
N ILE A 469 6.12 18.82 -19.14
CA ILE A 469 5.55 19.80 -18.20
C ILE A 469 4.05 19.52 -17.99
N THR A 470 3.31 19.36 -19.08
CA THR A 470 1.84 19.24 -19.05
C THR A 470 1.36 17.85 -18.68
N ASP A 471 2.21 16.82 -18.73
CA ASP A 471 1.84 15.46 -18.37
C ASP A 471 1.47 15.32 -16.88
N LYS A 472 2.00 16.17 -16.01
CA LYS A 472 1.75 16.10 -14.57
C LYS A 472 0.28 16.34 -14.21
N ALA A 473 -0.30 15.45 -13.38
CA ALA A 473 -1.69 15.49 -12.93
C ALA A 473 -1.83 15.70 -11.42
N CYS A 474 -2.96 16.26 -10.99
CA CYS A 474 -3.25 16.46 -9.56
C CYS A 474 -3.65 15.15 -8.88
N LEU A 475 -2.67 14.42 -8.33
CA LEU A 475 -2.91 13.15 -7.63
C LEU A 475 -3.62 13.34 -6.29
N CYS A 476 -3.38 14.42 -5.55
CA CYS A 476 -3.96 14.66 -4.23
C CYS A 476 -5.50 14.72 -4.25
N VAL A 477 -6.07 15.27 -5.31
CA VAL A 477 -7.52 15.34 -5.51
C VAL A 477 -8.01 14.07 -6.21
N GLY A 478 -7.34 13.68 -7.30
CA GLY A 478 -7.79 12.55 -8.12
C GLY A 478 -7.86 11.22 -7.37
N LEU A 479 -6.93 10.95 -6.45
CA LEU A 479 -6.88 9.70 -5.68
C LEU A 479 -7.88 9.62 -4.51
N VAL A 480 -8.64 10.70 -4.24
CA VAL A 480 -9.68 10.70 -3.21
C VAL A 480 -11.09 10.89 -3.78
N ASN A 481 -11.21 11.43 -4.99
CA ASN A 481 -12.51 11.76 -5.57
C ASN A 481 -13.42 10.55 -5.72
N SER A 482 -12.88 9.39 -6.06
CA SER A 482 -13.65 8.16 -6.16
C SER A 482 -14.37 7.81 -4.85
N ALA A 483 -13.68 7.90 -3.71
CA ALA A 483 -14.31 7.67 -2.41
C ALA A 483 -15.35 8.74 -2.04
N TYR A 484 -15.14 10.00 -2.43
CA TYR A 484 -16.16 11.04 -2.28
C TYR A 484 -17.41 10.75 -3.13
N MET A 485 -17.23 10.30 -4.37
CA MET A 485 -18.34 9.95 -5.26
C MET A 485 -19.10 8.72 -4.74
N GLU A 486 -18.40 7.68 -4.31
CA GLU A 486 -19.01 6.47 -3.75
C GLU A 486 -19.86 6.75 -2.50
N GLN A 487 -19.45 7.71 -1.67
CA GLN A 487 -20.15 8.08 -0.44
C GLN A 487 -21.06 9.33 -0.60
N ASN A 488 -21.21 9.85 -1.81
CA ASN A 488 -21.97 11.09 -2.11
C ASN A 488 -21.51 12.30 -1.26
N LEU A 489 -20.19 12.44 -1.06
CA LEU A 489 -19.60 13.54 -0.31
C LEU A 489 -19.23 14.71 -1.23
N GLU A 490 -19.23 15.94 -0.68
CA GLU A 490 -18.86 17.13 -1.42
C GLU A 490 -17.40 17.09 -1.89
N ILE A 491 -17.17 17.33 -3.19
CA ILE A 491 -15.86 17.39 -3.82
C ILE A 491 -15.42 18.84 -4.00
N LYS A 492 -14.20 19.16 -3.57
CA LYS A 492 -13.53 20.44 -3.81
C LYS A 492 -12.47 20.30 -4.91
N GLY A 493 -12.26 21.40 -5.67
CA GLY A 493 -11.23 21.47 -6.70
C GLY A 493 -11.67 20.86 -8.02
N GLU A 494 -10.89 19.93 -8.58
CA GLU A 494 -11.17 19.24 -9.85
C GLU A 494 -12.31 18.22 -9.68
N LYS A 495 -13.53 18.70 -9.72
CA LYS A 495 -14.73 17.86 -9.58
C LYS A 495 -14.72 16.74 -10.60
N GLN A 496 -15.07 15.53 -10.18
CA GLN A 496 -15.19 14.31 -11.00
C GLN A 496 -13.88 13.81 -11.63
N GLY A 497 -12.76 14.48 -11.43
CA GLY A 497 -11.47 14.01 -11.92
C GLY A 497 -10.91 12.90 -11.03
N VAL A 498 -11.18 11.65 -11.38
CA VAL A 498 -10.64 10.47 -10.67
C VAL A 498 -9.32 10.04 -11.31
N VAL A 499 -8.31 9.83 -10.50
CA VAL A 499 -7.07 9.11 -10.85
C VAL A 499 -7.08 7.80 -10.11
N ILE A 500 -6.85 6.70 -10.78
CA ILE A 500 -6.72 5.39 -10.15
C ILE A 500 -5.37 4.76 -10.50
N CYS A 501 -4.80 3.99 -9.58
CA CYS A 501 -3.45 3.46 -9.67
C CYS A 501 -3.40 1.92 -9.55
N PRO A 502 -4.13 1.19 -10.40
CA PRO A 502 -4.09 -0.26 -10.41
C PRO A 502 -2.73 -0.77 -10.89
N GLY A 503 -2.27 -1.88 -10.32
CA GLY A 503 -1.22 -2.65 -10.96
C GLY A 503 -1.74 -3.30 -12.25
N PRO A 504 -0.87 -3.59 -13.23
CA PRO A 504 -1.28 -4.12 -14.54
C PRO A 504 -1.97 -5.48 -14.47
N ASN A 505 -1.80 -6.20 -13.37
CA ASN A 505 -2.49 -7.47 -13.09
C ASN A 505 -4.03 -7.35 -13.17
N LEU A 506 -4.60 -6.16 -12.92
CA LEU A 506 -6.05 -5.96 -12.95
C LEU A 506 -6.65 -6.16 -14.35
N ALA A 507 -5.87 -6.02 -15.41
CA ALA A 507 -6.31 -6.24 -16.79
C ALA A 507 -6.95 -7.63 -17.05
N PHE A 508 -6.68 -8.58 -16.19
CA PHE A 508 -7.14 -9.96 -16.28
C PHE A 508 -8.38 -10.26 -15.41
N PHE A 509 -8.91 -9.26 -14.70
CA PHE A 509 -10.15 -9.35 -13.91
C PHE A 509 -11.24 -8.55 -14.63
N ASP A 510 -12.33 -9.21 -15.02
CA ASP A 510 -13.35 -8.62 -15.91
C ASP A 510 -14.76 -8.53 -15.29
N LYS A 511 -14.89 -8.82 -14.00
CA LYS A 511 -16.17 -8.73 -13.28
C LYS A 511 -16.01 -8.19 -11.86
N GLU A 512 -17.03 -7.49 -11.38
CA GLU A 512 -17.20 -7.24 -9.95
C GLU A 512 -17.50 -8.57 -9.26
N VAL A 513 -16.89 -8.77 -8.10
CA VAL A 513 -17.11 -9.96 -7.28
C VAL A 513 -17.38 -9.58 -5.84
N SER A 514 -18.10 -10.43 -5.13
CA SER A 514 -18.30 -10.29 -3.69
C SER A 514 -16.98 -10.53 -2.93
N LEU A 515 -16.91 -10.03 -1.71
CA LEU A 515 -15.79 -10.31 -0.80
C LEU A 515 -15.60 -11.84 -0.63
N SER A 516 -16.69 -12.57 -0.46
CA SER A 516 -16.65 -14.02 -0.31
C SER A 516 -16.06 -14.74 -1.54
N GLU A 517 -16.44 -14.32 -2.75
CA GLU A 517 -15.91 -14.90 -3.99
C GLU A 517 -14.41 -14.60 -4.15
N MET A 518 -13.99 -13.36 -3.87
CA MET A 518 -12.58 -12.99 -3.94
C MET A 518 -11.74 -13.79 -2.93
N VAL A 519 -12.20 -13.94 -1.68
CA VAL A 519 -11.46 -14.72 -0.68
C VAL A 519 -11.42 -16.21 -1.03
N LYS A 520 -12.50 -16.76 -1.57
CA LYS A 520 -12.50 -18.13 -2.09
C LYS A 520 -11.53 -18.30 -3.26
N HIS A 521 -11.42 -17.31 -4.13
CA HIS A 521 -10.44 -17.31 -5.22
C HIS A 521 -8.99 -17.30 -4.70
N ILE A 522 -8.68 -16.47 -3.71
CA ILE A 522 -7.37 -16.43 -3.06
C ILE A 522 -6.97 -17.82 -2.53
N TYR A 523 -7.91 -18.57 -1.97
CA TYR A 523 -7.67 -19.91 -1.40
C TYR A 523 -7.99 -21.07 -2.34
N GLY A 524 -8.18 -20.83 -3.63
CA GLY A 524 -8.40 -21.89 -4.63
C GLY A 524 -9.76 -22.59 -4.56
N ASN A 525 -10.70 -22.08 -3.72
CA ASN A 525 -12.05 -22.62 -3.59
C ASN A 525 -13.04 -22.06 -4.65
N ALA A 526 -12.62 -21.09 -5.44
CA ALA A 526 -13.31 -20.51 -6.59
C ALA A 526 -12.29 -19.97 -7.58
N ASN A 527 -12.72 -19.69 -8.82
CA ASN A 527 -11.92 -18.97 -9.80
C ASN A 527 -12.73 -17.76 -10.32
N VAL A 528 -12.22 -16.56 -10.12
CA VAL A 528 -12.84 -15.31 -10.61
C VAL A 528 -12.19 -14.80 -11.90
N LEU A 529 -11.08 -15.41 -12.33
CA LEU A 529 -10.47 -15.09 -13.60
C LEU A 529 -11.27 -15.70 -14.74
N PRO A 530 -11.51 -14.96 -15.85
CA PRO A 530 -11.99 -15.60 -17.08
C PRO A 530 -10.90 -16.53 -17.62
N ASP A 531 -11.30 -17.46 -18.50
CA ASP A 531 -10.37 -18.42 -19.11
C ASP A 531 -9.19 -17.68 -19.78
N ASN A 532 -8.10 -17.87 -19.42
CA ASN A 532 -6.88 -17.97 -19.28
C ASN A 532 -5.77 -17.64 -20.07
N GLN A 533 -5.33 -16.43 -20.28
CA GLN A 533 -4.03 -16.04 -20.84
C GLN A 533 -3.25 -15.09 -19.92
N ARG A 534 -3.57 -15.07 -18.65
CA ARG A 534 -2.83 -14.24 -17.71
C ARG A 534 -1.41 -14.81 -17.54
N PRO A 535 -0.34 -14.04 -17.82
CA PRO A 535 1.02 -14.46 -17.52
C PRO A 535 1.20 -14.70 -16.02
N ASN A 536 2.10 -15.62 -15.66
CA ASN A 536 2.55 -15.75 -14.28
C ASN A 536 3.07 -14.39 -13.76
N MET A 537 2.87 -14.11 -12.47
CA MET A 537 3.23 -12.82 -11.88
C MET A 537 4.70 -12.42 -12.11
N PHE A 538 5.63 -13.38 -12.06
CA PHE A 538 7.05 -13.13 -12.30
C PHE A 538 7.35 -12.80 -13.77
N ILE A 539 6.64 -13.43 -14.69
CA ILE A 539 6.72 -13.12 -16.13
C ILE A 539 6.14 -11.74 -16.42
N ASN A 540 5.04 -11.40 -15.76
CA ASN A 540 4.42 -10.07 -15.92
C ASN A 540 5.33 -8.95 -15.39
N GLU A 541 6.02 -9.19 -14.28
CA GLU A 541 7.04 -8.27 -13.75
C GLU A 541 8.22 -8.12 -14.72
N LEU A 542 8.74 -9.25 -15.21
CA LEU A 542 9.84 -9.27 -16.20
C LEU A 542 9.49 -8.46 -17.45
N LYS A 543 8.28 -8.66 -18.01
CA LYS A 543 7.76 -7.87 -19.12
C LYS A 543 7.83 -6.38 -18.82
N MET A 544 7.29 -5.97 -17.67
CA MET A 544 7.27 -4.55 -17.28
C MET A 544 8.69 -3.97 -17.21
N TYR A 545 9.67 -4.71 -16.73
CA TYR A 545 11.05 -4.24 -16.61
C TYR A 545 11.75 -4.14 -17.98
N VAL A 546 11.52 -5.09 -18.87
CA VAL A 546 12.03 -5.02 -20.25
C VAL A 546 11.44 -3.81 -20.98
N ASP A 547 10.12 -3.61 -20.87
CA ASP A 547 9.43 -2.47 -21.49
C ASP A 547 9.87 -1.12 -20.89
N TYR A 548 10.13 -1.07 -19.58
CA TYR A 548 10.66 0.11 -18.90
C TYR A 548 12.03 0.49 -19.45
N LEU A 549 12.98 -0.45 -19.54
CA LEU A 549 14.32 -0.17 -20.05
C LEU A 549 14.29 0.32 -21.50
N LYS A 550 13.48 -0.32 -22.37
CA LYS A 550 13.27 0.12 -23.76
C LYS A 550 12.78 1.57 -23.81
N LYS A 551 11.77 1.89 -23.02
CA LYS A 551 11.16 3.23 -22.97
C LYS A 551 12.13 4.29 -22.42
N GLU A 552 12.89 3.97 -21.37
CA GLU A 552 13.89 4.87 -20.80
C GLU A 552 14.98 5.25 -21.83
N ILE A 553 15.48 4.26 -22.55
CA ILE A 553 16.50 4.49 -23.60
C ILE A 553 15.89 5.28 -24.77
N ALA A 554 14.71 4.90 -25.27
CA ALA A 554 14.05 5.59 -26.39
C ALA A 554 13.70 7.05 -26.08
N ASN A 555 13.37 7.36 -24.80
CA ASN A 555 13.01 8.71 -24.37
C ASN A 555 14.23 9.54 -23.92
N SER A 556 15.45 9.00 -23.99
CA SER A 556 16.66 9.73 -23.60
C SER A 556 16.95 10.89 -24.53
N SER A 557 17.53 11.96 -23.99
CA SER A 557 17.97 13.12 -24.77
C SER A 557 19.22 12.78 -25.63
N ALA A 558 19.51 13.60 -26.61
CA ALA A 558 20.71 13.45 -27.44
C ALA A 558 22.04 13.49 -26.66
N GLN A 559 22.05 14.08 -25.47
CA GLN A 559 23.21 14.10 -24.57
C GLN A 559 23.01 13.06 -23.43
N ILE A 560 23.56 11.87 -23.64
CA ILE A 560 23.56 10.80 -22.67
C ILE A 560 24.80 10.93 -21.77
N THR A 561 24.60 10.78 -20.46
CA THR A 561 25.70 10.84 -19.49
C THR A 561 26.27 9.45 -19.19
N HIS A 562 27.55 9.37 -18.81
CA HIS A 562 28.18 8.13 -18.32
C HIS A 562 27.40 7.48 -17.16
N ALA A 563 26.79 8.28 -16.29
CA ALA A 563 25.97 7.76 -15.19
C ALA A 563 24.72 7.05 -15.70
N GLN A 564 24.05 7.59 -16.73
CA GLN A 564 22.88 6.96 -17.35
C GLN A 564 23.25 5.65 -18.04
N THR A 565 24.31 5.63 -18.84
CA THR A 565 24.82 4.41 -19.51
C THR A 565 25.16 3.33 -18.48
N LYS A 566 25.87 3.69 -17.40
CA LYS A 566 26.19 2.76 -16.30
C LYS A 566 24.94 2.21 -15.64
N LYS A 567 23.94 3.06 -15.37
CA LYS A 567 22.65 2.66 -14.76
C LYS A 567 21.90 1.66 -15.66
N TRP A 568 21.78 1.94 -16.96
CA TRP A 568 21.08 1.05 -17.90
C TRP A 568 21.80 -0.30 -18.08
N ASN A 569 23.14 -0.30 -18.13
CA ASN A 569 23.93 -1.54 -18.20
C ASN A 569 23.75 -2.39 -16.92
N ALA A 570 23.76 -1.77 -15.73
CA ALA A 570 23.50 -2.46 -14.48
C ALA A 570 22.08 -3.03 -14.44
N PHE A 571 21.08 -2.24 -14.85
CA PHE A 571 19.68 -2.67 -14.96
C PHE A 571 19.54 -3.88 -15.89
N LYS A 572 20.09 -3.80 -17.12
CA LYS A 572 20.07 -4.90 -18.10
C LYS A 572 20.69 -6.17 -17.53
N LYS A 573 21.84 -6.04 -16.86
CA LYS A 573 22.55 -7.16 -16.25
C LYS A 573 21.69 -7.82 -15.16
N ASN A 574 21.11 -7.05 -14.24
CA ASN A 574 20.32 -7.57 -13.13
C ASN A 574 19.06 -8.29 -13.62
N VAL A 575 18.39 -7.77 -14.67
CA VAL A 575 17.24 -8.45 -15.27
C VAL A 575 17.64 -9.76 -15.95
N LEU A 576 18.81 -9.81 -16.64
CA LEU A 576 19.33 -11.05 -17.24
C LEU A 576 19.63 -12.11 -16.16
N GLU A 577 20.28 -11.73 -15.06
CA GLU A 577 20.53 -12.60 -13.91
C GLU A 577 19.21 -13.10 -13.30
N GLY A 578 18.20 -12.24 -13.21
CA GLY A 578 16.86 -12.60 -12.77
C GLY A 578 16.14 -13.60 -13.67
N ILE A 579 16.34 -13.51 -15.00
CA ILE A 579 15.81 -14.51 -15.95
C ILE A 579 16.45 -15.89 -15.71
N GLU A 580 17.76 -15.95 -15.48
CA GLU A 580 18.44 -17.21 -15.15
C GLU A 580 17.92 -17.80 -13.84
N TYR A 581 17.71 -16.96 -12.82
CA TYR A 581 17.09 -17.37 -11.56
C TYR A 581 15.69 -17.96 -11.79
N TYR A 582 14.82 -17.28 -12.56
CA TYR A 582 13.48 -17.77 -12.85
C TYR A 582 13.48 -19.07 -13.65
N ASN A 583 14.39 -19.21 -14.62
CA ASN A 583 14.54 -20.47 -15.36
C ASN A 583 14.84 -21.64 -14.41
N HIS A 584 15.79 -21.45 -13.48
CA HIS A 584 16.07 -22.48 -12.45
C HIS A 584 14.87 -22.71 -11.53
N LEU A 585 14.23 -21.66 -11.03
CA LEU A 585 13.11 -21.72 -10.11
C LEU A 585 11.94 -22.55 -10.65
N PHE A 586 11.49 -22.25 -11.87
CA PHE A 586 10.33 -22.94 -12.46
C PHE A 586 10.60 -24.41 -12.80
N HIS A 587 11.85 -24.78 -13.11
CA HIS A 587 12.23 -26.16 -13.35
C HIS A 587 12.36 -26.98 -12.07
N THR A 588 12.78 -26.38 -10.97
CA THR A 588 12.97 -27.05 -9.68
C THR A 588 11.74 -27.05 -8.80
N SER A 589 10.82 -26.09 -8.97
CA SER A 589 9.59 -25.98 -8.21
C SER A 589 8.58 -27.06 -8.58
N ASN A 590 7.75 -27.48 -7.64
CA ASN A 590 6.56 -28.32 -7.90
C ASN A 590 5.34 -27.53 -8.39
N PHE A 591 5.37 -26.21 -8.26
CA PHE A 591 4.33 -25.30 -8.74
C PHE A 591 4.48 -25.02 -10.25
N PHE A 592 3.43 -24.51 -10.87
CA PHE A 592 3.38 -24.04 -12.26
C PHE A 592 3.69 -25.08 -13.32
N LYS A 593 3.60 -26.38 -13.01
CA LYS A 593 3.93 -27.46 -13.95
C LYS A 593 3.07 -27.46 -15.21
N SER A 594 1.78 -27.12 -15.08
CA SER A 594 0.86 -27.03 -16.22
C SER A 594 1.21 -25.90 -17.21
N GLY A 595 1.83 -24.82 -16.73
CA GLY A 595 2.23 -23.65 -17.52
C GLY A 595 3.71 -23.62 -17.92
N LEU A 596 4.53 -24.57 -17.49
CA LEU A 596 5.99 -24.51 -17.61
C LEU A 596 6.48 -24.24 -19.03
N LYS A 597 5.93 -24.95 -20.02
CA LYS A 597 6.29 -24.75 -21.42
C LYS A 597 6.05 -23.31 -21.92
N THR A 598 4.96 -22.70 -21.51
CA THR A 598 4.63 -21.30 -21.85
C THR A 598 5.58 -20.34 -21.14
N ILE A 599 5.88 -20.58 -19.88
CA ILE A 599 6.84 -19.81 -19.09
C ILE A 599 8.23 -19.86 -19.73
N ASP A 600 8.71 -21.03 -20.13
CA ASP A 600 10.02 -21.18 -20.79
C ASP A 600 10.11 -20.38 -22.09
N LEU A 601 9.06 -20.44 -22.92
CA LEU A 601 8.99 -19.66 -24.14
C LEU A 601 9.04 -18.15 -23.85
N GLN A 602 8.30 -17.68 -22.86
CA GLN A 602 8.28 -16.28 -22.47
C GLN A 602 9.65 -15.82 -21.90
N LEU A 603 10.29 -16.64 -21.06
CA LEU A 603 11.63 -16.34 -20.54
C LEU A 603 12.66 -16.20 -21.66
N GLN A 604 12.63 -17.12 -22.65
CA GLN A 604 13.50 -17.05 -23.83
C GLN A 604 13.23 -15.82 -24.67
N GLU A 605 11.96 -15.47 -24.91
CA GLU A 605 11.57 -14.28 -25.66
C GLU A 605 12.10 -13.01 -25.00
N TYR A 606 11.86 -12.83 -23.69
CA TYR A 606 12.34 -11.64 -22.96
C TYR A 606 13.86 -11.60 -22.86
N LYS A 607 14.54 -12.74 -22.76
CA LYS A 607 16.00 -12.82 -22.79
C LYS A 607 16.54 -12.32 -24.14
N LEU A 608 15.95 -12.75 -25.26
CA LEU A 608 16.31 -12.29 -26.59
C LEU A 608 16.04 -10.79 -26.76
N MET A 609 14.84 -10.34 -26.37
CA MET A 609 14.48 -8.91 -26.42
C MET A 609 15.46 -8.05 -25.63
N LEU A 610 15.81 -8.47 -24.42
CA LEU A 610 16.72 -7.72 -23.55
C LEU A 610 18.14 -7.71 -24.09
N THR A 611 18.60 -8.83 -24.65
CA THR A 611 19.93 -8.93 -25.26
C THR A 611 20.05 -7.99 -26.44
N ALA A 612 19.01 -7.86 -27.27
CA ALA A 612 18.94 -6.99 -28.42
C ALA A 612 18.87 -5.48 -28.09
N ILE A 613 18.58 -5.12 -26.82
CA ILE A 613 18.62 -3.71 -26.43
C ILE A 613 20.07 -3.21 -26.43
N GLU A 614 20.38 -2.30 -27.33
CA GLU A 614 21.64 -1.58 -27.34
C GLU A 614 21.60 -0.41 -26.35
N VAL A 615 22.53 -0.42 -25.40
CA VAL A 615 22.67 0.70 -24.46
C VAL A 615 23.60 1.72 -25.08
N PRO A 616 23.11 2.96 -25.34
CA PRO A 616 23.93 3.98 -25.99
C PRO A 616 25.20 4.28 -25.17
N GLN A 617 26.30 4.39 -25.88
CA GLN A 617 27.59 4.78 -25.29
C GLN A 617 27.74 6.29 -25.38
N VAL A 618 28.44 6.88 -24.41
CA VAL A 618 28.79 8.30 -24.46
C VAL A 618 29.91 8.45 -25.51
N GLU A 619 29.68 9.27 -26.53
CA GLU A 619 30.76 9.68 -27.43
C GLU A 619 31.86 10.37 -26.63
N LYS A 620 33.11 9.96 -26.86
CA LYS A 620 34.28 10.47 -26.13
C LYS A 620 34.56 11.92 -26.47
#